data_f5ef1415ee4ff4664a288da77bb56b35
#
_entry.id   f5ef1415ee4ff4664a288da77bb56b35
#
_cell.length_a   1.000
_cell.length_b   1.000
_cell.length_c   1.000
_cell.angle_alpha   90.00
_cell.angle_beta   90.00
_cell.angle_gamma   90.00
#
_symmetry.space_group_name_H-M   'P 1'
#
loop_
_entity.id
_entity.type
_entity.pdbx_description
1 polymer ?
#
loop_
_entity_poly.entity_id
_entity_poly.type
_entity_poly.pdbx_seq_one_letter_code
_entity_poly.pdbx_strand_id
1 'polypeptide(L)'
;MKKTLIFFLFFFIIPFNVISSEITIVDINYILKNSNKGKLIQKELDNLRSKNNKNFDTKEKKLVEKEKKIASKKNILSQEDFNKEVLSFKAEVDKFNKEKRASIQELNKKKTNKIAKLLEEINNILVNYSEKNSISTI
;
A
#
# COMPACT_ATOMS: atom_id res chain seq x y z
N MET A 1 -20.62 72.65 8.67
CA MET A 1 -21.29 71.44 8.16
C MET A 1 -20.61 70.82 6.92
N LYS A 2 -20.01 71.53 5.99
CA LYS A 2 -19.33 70.95 4.79
C LYS A 2 -17.99 70.24 5.13
N LYS A 3 -17.25 70.62 6.14
CA LYS A 3 -15.97 70.02 6.52
C LYS A 3 -16.11 68.67 7.26
N THR A 4 -17.21 68.44 7.98
CA THR A 4 -17.52 67.22 8.67
C THR A 4 -17.97 66.10 7.68
N LEU A 5 -18.62 66.50 6.58
CA LEU A 5 -19.05 65.54 5.52
C LEU A 5 -17.86 64.95 4.74
N ILE A 6 -16.79 65.73 4.53
CA ILE A 6 -15.58 65.27 3.84
C ILE A 6 -14.80 64.27 4.69
N PHE A 7 -14.79 64.44 6.02
CA PHE A 7 -14.12 63.51 6.95
C PHE A 7 -14.82 62.15 7.00
N PHE A 8 -16.17 62.14 6.86
CA PHE A 8 -16.94 60.87 6.85
C PHE A 8 -16.79 60.11 5.54
N LEU A 9 -16.53 60.77 4.40
CA LEU A 9 -16.31 60.16 3.12
C LEU A 9 -14.95 59.43 3.02
N PHE A 10 -13.94 59.89 3.79
CA PHE A 10 -12.60 59.29 3.78
C PHE A 10 -12.52 58.01 4.61
N PHE A 11 -13.49 57.77 5.51
CA PHE A 11 -13.53 56.54 6.32
C PHE A 11 -14.06 55.32 5.56
N PHE A 12 -14.63 55.52 4.36
CA PHE A 12 -15.20 54.44 3.53
C PHE A 12 -14.21 53.79 2.54
N ILE A 13 -12.97 54.29 2.47
CA ILE A 13 -11.92 53.72 1.57
C ILE A 13 -10.93 52.91 2.42
N ILE A 14 -11.41 52.01 3.28
CA ILE A 14 -10.57 51.01 3.87
C ILE A 14 -10.55 49.86 2.84
N PRO A 15 -9.40 49.55 2.19
CA PRO A 15 -9.31 48.39 1.33
C PRO A 15 -9.50 47.16 2.22
N PHE A 16 -10.65 46.50 2.09
CA PHE A 16 -10.82 45.15 2.59
C PHE A 16 -9.86 44.28 1.75
N ASN A 17 -8.73 43.93 2.35
CA ASN A 17 -7.91 42.86 1.79
C ASN A 17 -8.72 41.57 1.87
N VAL A 18 -9.40 41.21 0.79
CA VAL A 18 -10.00 39.89 0.62
C VAL A 18 -8.82 38.93 0.51
N ILE A 19 -8.49 38.26 1.62
CA ILE A 19 -7.55 37.14 1.59
C ILE A 19 -8.29 36.04 0.86
N SER A 20 -8.04 35.95 -0.44
CA SER A 20 -8.46 34.79 -1.23
C SER A 20 -7.69 33.58 -0.69
N SER A 21 -8.40 32.65 -0.07
CA SER A 21 -7.80 31.39 0.31
C SER A 21 -7.53 30.58 -0.96
N GLU A 22 -6.27 30.38 -1.27
CA GLU A 22 -5.86 29.52 -2.37
C GLU A 22 -6.05 28.05 -1.94
N ILE A 23 -6.84 27.29 -2.71
CA ILE A 23 -7.01 25.86 -2.52
C ILE A 23 -5.99 25.14 -3.41
N THR A 24 -5.11 24.37 -2.81
CA THR A 24 -4.11 23.59 -3.52
C THR A 24 -4.48 22.10 -3.44
N ILE A 25 -4.48 21.42 -4.60
CA ILE A 25 -4.77 19.98 -4.69
C ILE A 25 -3.47 19.22 -4.93
N VAL A 26 -3.26 18.16 -4.15
CA VAL A 26 -2.09 17.28 -4.26
C VAL A 26 -2.52 15.90 -4.75
N ASP A 27 -1.97 15.46 -5.88
CA ASP A 27 -2.20 14.10 -6.40
C ASP A 27 -1.22 13.11 -5.76
N ILE A 28 -1.69 12.42 -4.74
CA ILE A 28 -0.92 11.40 -4.00
C ILE A 28 -0.53 10.23 -4.91
N ASN A 29 -1.40 9.83 -5.85
CA ASN A 29 -1.09 8.72 -6.76
C ASN A 29 0.03 9.10 -7.73
N TYR A 30 0.06 10.36 -8.18
CA TYR A 30 1.16 10.87 -8.98
C TYR A 30 2.49 10.83 -8.20
N ILE A 31 2.48 11.26 -6.94
CA ILE A 31 3.67 11.23 -6.08
C ILE A 31 4.16 9.79 -5.86
N LEU A 32 3.25 8.86 -5.54
CA LEU A 32 3.59 7.44 -5.36
C LEU A 32 4.25 6.83 -6.60
N LYS A 33 3.80 7.19 -7.80
CA LYS A 33 4.31 6.65 -9.06
C LYS A 33 5.62 7.32 -9.51
N ASN A 34 5.78 8.62 -9.25
CA ASN A 34 6.81 9.44 -9.89
C ASN A 34 7.93 9.86 -8.95
N SER A 35 7.71 9.95 -7.63
CA SER A 35 8.76 10.27 -6.69
C SER A 35 9.82 9.16 -6.58
N ASN A 36 11.05 9.52 -6.29
CA ASN A 36 12.13 8.56 -6.08
C ASN A 36 11.78 7.57 -4.96
N LYS A 37 11.18 8.04 -3.87
CA LYS A 37 10.80 7.19 -2.73
C LYS A 37 9.64 6.26 -3.07
N GLY A 38 8.64 6.74 -3.80
CA GLY A 38 7.54 5.91 -4.30
C GLY A 38 8.03 4.80 -5.22
N LYS A 39 8.92 5.11 -6.16
CA LYS A 39 9.56 4.13 -7.05
C LYS A 39 10.37 3.08 -6.28
N LEU A 40 11.10 3.49 -5.24
CA LEU A 40 11.86 2.56 -4.39
C LEU A 40 10.92 1.62 -3.63
N ILE A 41 9.83 2.12 -3.07
CA ILE A 41 8.80 1.31 -2.40
C ILE A 41 8.22 0.29 -3.39
N GLN A 42 7.84 0.74 -4.58
CA GLN A 42 7.29 -0.14 -5.61
C GLN A 42 8.27 -1.25 -5.98
N LYS A 43 9.51 -0.91 -6.28
CA LYS A 43 10.59 -1.88 -6.62
C LYS A 43 10.80 -2.92 -5.51
N GLU A 44 10.80 -2.48 -4.25
CA GLU A 44 10.98 -3.40 -3.12
C GLU A 44 9.80 -4.37 -2.99
N LEU A 45 8.56 -3.87 -3.13
CA LEU A 45 7.36 -4.71 -3.08
C LEU A 45 7.30 -5.70 -4.24
N ASP A 46 7.71 -5.29 -5.44
CA ASP A 46 7.75 -6.16 -6.62
C ASP A 46 8.83 -7.25 -6.47
N ASN A 47 9.99 -6.91 -5.90
CA ASN A 47 11.03 -7.89 -5.58
C ASN A 47 10.54 -8.93 -4.55
N LEU A 48 9.85 -8.48 -3.49
CA LEU A 48 9.28 -9.38 -2.48
C LEU A 48 8.21 -10.29 -3.10
N ARG A 49 7.32 -9.74 -3.93
CA ARG A 49 6.30 -10.51 -4.65
C ARG A 49 6.93 -11.56 -5.56
N SER A 50 7.93 -11.16 -6.36
CA SER A 50 8.64 -12.07 -7.26
C SER A 50 9.33 -13.20 -6.49
N LYS A 51 10.00 -12.89 -5.38
CA LYS A 51 10.63 -13.90 -4.50
C LYS A 51 9.60 -14.87 -3.93
N ASN A 52 8.48 -14.37 -3.44
CA ASN A 52 7.40 -15.19 -2.89
C ASN A 52 6.82 -16.11 -3.97
N ASN A 53 6.52 -15.58 -5.15
CA ASN A 53 5.97 -16.37 -6.27
C ASN A 53 6.92 -17.50 -6.64
N LYS A 54 8.21 -17.24 -6.85
CA LYS A 54 9.20 -18.27 -7.16
C LYS A 54 9.27 -19.37 -6.10
N ASN A 55 9.19 -18.98 -4.81
CA ASN A 55 9.18 -19.94 -3.70
C ASN A 55 7.92 -20.81 -3.73
N PHE A 56 6.75 -20.21 -3.91
CA PHE A 56 5.48 -20.92 -3.96
C PHE A 56 5.37 -21.80 -5.21
N ASP A 57 5.81 -21.35 -6.38
CA ASP A 57 5.85 -22.15 -7.58
C ASP A 57 6.72 -23.41 -7.40
N THR A 58 7.86 -23.26 -6.72
CA THR A 58 8.76 -24.39 -6.41
C THR A 58 8.10 -25.39 -5.44
N LYS A 59 7.41 -24.89 -4.40
CA LYS A 59 6.69 -25.74 -3.44
C LYS A 59 5.52 -26.45 -4.10
N GLU A 60 4.77 -25.75 -4.94
CA GLU A 60 3.62 -26.30 -5.67
C GLU A 60 4.05 -27.44 -6.61
N LYS A 61 5.13 -27.25 -7.38
CA LYS A 61 5.70 -28.31 -8.21
C LYS A 61 6.05 -29.57 -7.41
N LYS A 62 6.66 -29.40 -6.22
CA LYS A 62 6.98 -30.52 -5.32
C LYS A 62 5.71 -31.23 -4.81
N LEU A 63 4.65 -30.48 -4.50
CA LEU A 63 3.37 -31.07 -4.10
C LEU A 63 2.75 -31.88 -5.24
N VAL A 64 2.75 -31.34 -6.46
CA VAL A 64 2.25 -32.06 -7.65
C VAL A 64 3.04 -33.34 -7.91
N GLU A 65 4.37 -33.30 -7.78
CA GLU A 65 5.21 -34.53 -7.92
C GLU A 65 4.89 -35.55 -6.82
N LYS A 66 4.69 -35.09 -5.59
CA LYS A 66 4.32 -35.95 -4.46
C LYS A 66 2.94 -36.59 -4.66
N GLU A 67 1.96 -35.80 -5.11
CA GLU A 67 0.63 -36.31 -5.47
C GLU A 67 0.71 -37.46 -6.49
N LYS A 68 1.46 -37.26 -7.60
CA LYS A 68 1.68 -38.31 -8.62
C LYS A 68 2.31 -39.56 -8.04
N LYS A 69 3.30 -39.42 -7.15
CA LYS A 69 3.95 -40.55 -6.46
C LYS A 69 2.99 -41.32 -5.56
N ILE A 70 2.13 -40.61 -4.82
CA ILE A 70 1.10 -41.24 -3.98
C ILE A 70 0.08 -41.97 -4.86
N ALA A 71 -0.40 -41.31 -5.93
CA ALA A 71 -1.35 -41.93 -6.85
C ALA A 71 -0.81 -43.23 -7.49
N SER A 72 0.48 -43.26 -7.86
CA SER A 72 1.11 -44.46 -8.44
C SER A 72 1.20 -45.63 -7.46
N LYS A 73 1.14 -45.40 -6.15
CA LYS A 73 1.20 -46.44 -5.11
C LYS A 73 -0.16 -47.01 -4.74
N LYS A 74 -1.26 -46.48 -5.30
CA LYS A 74 -2.63 -46.88 -4.93
C LYS A 74 -2.89 -48.39 -4.99
N ASN A 75 -2.31 -49.05 -5.99
CA ASN A 75 -2.46 -50.51 -6.19
C ASN A 75 -1.32 -51.37 -5.60
N ILE A 76 -0.34 -50.70 -4.94
CA ILE A 76 0.85 -51.34 -4.39
C ILE A 76 0.79 -51.40 -2.87
N LEU A 77 0.28 -50.33 -2.23
CA LEU A 77 0.19 -50.24 -0.80
C LEU A 77 -1.08 -50.92 -0.25
N SER A 78 -1.04 -51.26 1.05
CA SER A 78 -2.26 -51.58 1.77
C SER A 78 -3.20 -50.36 1.81
N GLN A 79 -4.52 -50.61 1.93
CA GLN A 79 -5.48 -49.53 2.02
C GLN A 79 -5.18 -48.59 3.21
N GLU A 80 -4.69 -49.13 4.33
CA GLU A 80 -4.34 -48.37 5.52
C GLU A 80 -3.14 -47.45 5.25
N ASP A 81 -2.07 -47.99 4.65
CA ASP A 81 -0.86 -47.21 4.36
C ASP A 81 -1.10 -46.17 3.28
N PHE A 82 -1.90 -46.48 2.26
CA PHE A 82 -2.30 -45.51 1.26
C PHE A 82 -3.08 -44.35 1.91
N ASN A 83 -4.03 -44.66 2.80
CA ASN A 83 -4.80 -43.62 3.49
C ASN A 83 -3.91 -42.73 4.37
N LYS A 84 -2.88 -43.31 5.05
CA LYS A 84 -1.90 -42.53 5.83
C LYS A 84 -1.12 -41.55 4.94
N GLU A 85 -0.64 -42.01 3.77
CA GLU A 85 0.06 -41.12 2.82
C GLU A 85 -0.87 -39.99 2.31
N VAL A 86 -2.11 -40.29 1.99
CA VAL A 86 -3.11 -39.29 1.54
C VAL A 86 -3.39 -38.27 2.63
N LEU A 87 -3.57 -38.70 3.89
CA LEU A 87 -3.81 -37.77 5.02
C LEU A 87 -2.59 -36.86 5.26
N SER A 88 -1.38 -37.43 5.20
CA SER A 88 -0.13 -36.65 5.32
C SER A 88 -0.02 -35.62 4.20
N PHE A 89 -0.34 -36.00 2.98
CA PHE A 89 -0.32 -35.09 1.82
C PHE A 89 -1.34 -33.95 1.96
N LYS A 90 -2.57 -34.26 2.41
CA LYS A 90 -3.58 -33.23 2.69
C LYS A 90 -3.10 -32.20 3.71
N ALA A 91 -2.45 -32.68 4.79
CA ALA A 91 -1.88 -31.78 5.78
C ALA A 91 -0.78 -30.85 5.21
N GLU A 92 0.05 -31.36 4.30
CA GLU A 92 1.07 -30.57 3.61
C GLU A 92 0.44 -29.51 2.67
N VAL A 93 -0.61 -29.87 1.93
CA VAL A 93 -1.36 -28.94 1.08
C VAL A 93 -2.01 -27.84 1.93
N ASP A 94 -2.61 -28.20 3.06
CA ASP A 94 -3.21 -27.22 3.97
C ASP A 94 -2.18 -26.27 4.55
N LYS A 95 -1.01 -26.79 4.94
CA LYS A 95 0.12 -25.97 5.39
C LYS A 95 0.59 -25.02 4.30
N PHE A 96 0.78 -25.50 3.09
CA PHE A 96 1.17 -24.69 1.93
C PHE A 96 0.17 -23.55 1.69
N ASN A 97 -1.13 -23.84 1.70
CA ASN A 97 -2.18 -22.85 1.51
C ASN A 97 -2.21 -21.79 2.64
N LYS A 98 -1.96 -22.20 3.89
CA LYS A 98 -1.83 -21.28 5.02
C LYS A 98 -0.62 -20.36 4.86
N GLU A 99 0.53 -20.90 4.50
CA GLU A 99 1.75 -20.13 4.26
C GLU A 99 1.57 -19.13 3.11
N LYS A 100 0.93 -19.54 2.01
CA LYS A 100 0.66 -18.68 0.85
C LYS A 100 -0.24 -17.50 1.24
N ARG A 101 -1.33 -17.75 1.99
CA ARG A 101 -2.21 -16.70 2.52
C ARG A 101 -1.50 -15.75 3.47
N ALA A 102 -0.74 -16.29 4.42
CA ALA A 102 0.03 -15.48 5.36
C ALA A 102 1.05 -14.57 4.66
N SER A 103 1.73 -15.09 3.64
CA SER A 103 2.69 -14.32 2.84
C SER A 103 2.01 -13.15 2.08
N ILE A 104 0.81 -13.37 1.53
CA ILE A 104 0.03 -12.31 0.86
C ILE A 104 -0.38 -11.24 1.87
N GLN A 105 -0.85 -11.64 3.06
CA GLN A 105 -1.23 -10.71 4.12
C GLN A 105 -0.02 -9.88 4.60
N GLU A 106 1.13 -10.52 4.78
CA GLU A 106 2.37 -9.84 5.16
C GLU A 106 2.81 -8.82 4.10
N LEU A 107 2.76 -9.19 2.81
CA LEU A 107 3.08 -8.27 1.71
C LEU A 107 2.14 -7.06 1.70
N ASN A 108 0.84 -7.29 1.89
CA ASN A 108 -0.15 -6.21 1.96
C ASN A 108 0.09 -5.29 3.18
N LYS A 109 0.40 -5.87 4.34
CA LYS A 109 0.75 -5.10 5.55
C LYS A 109 2.01 -4.26 5.32
N LYS A 110 3.04 -4.82 4.71
CA LYS A 110 4.27 -4.09 4.35
C LYS A 110 3.97 -2.93 3.39
N LYS A 111 3.13 -3.18 2.36
CA LYS A 111 2.69 -2.15 1.41
C LYS A 111 1.98 -1.00 2.15
N THR A 112 0.98 -1.31 2.97
CA THR A 112 0.22 -0.30 3.72
C THR A 112 1.13 0.52 4.63
N ASN A 113 2.02 -0.14 5.39
CA ASN A 113 2.94 0.55 6.30
C ASN A 113 3.93 1.47 5.56
N LYS A 114 4.44 1.05 4.40
CA LYS A 114 5.36 1.88 3.61
C LYS A 114 4.66 3.08 2.99
N ILE A 115 3.44 2.90 2.50
CA ILE A 115 2.62 3.98 1.97
C ILE A 115 2.26 4.96 3.09
N ALA A 116 1.83 4.47 4.26
CA ALA A 116 1.50 5.32 5.40
C ALA A 116 2.68 6.22 5.82
N LYS A 117 3.89 5.64 5.91
CA LYS A 117 5.11 6.43 6.22
C LYS A 117 5.41 7.47 5.14
N LEU A 118 5.24 7.15 3.87
CA LEU A 118 5.43 8.12 2.79
C LEU A 118 4.39 9.25 2.86
N LEU A 119 3.13 8.92 3.16
CA LEU A 119 2.08 9.92 3.33
C LEU A 119 2.35 10.86 4.52
N GLU A 120 2.85 10.32 5.63
CA GLU A 120 3.26 11.13 6.79
C GLU A 120 4.37 12.13 6.41
N GLU A 121 5.37 11.69 5.66
CA GLU A 121 6.44 12.58 5.17
C GLU A 121 5.90 13.65 4.20
N ILE A 122 5.01 13.25 3.29
CA ILE A 122 4.34 14.20 2.37
C ILE A 122 3.56 15.24 3.18
N ASN A 123 2.76 14.78 4.16
CA ASN A 123 2.00 15.68 5.01
C ASN A 123 2.89 16.71 5.72
N ASN A 124 4.02 16.29 6.28
CA ASN A 124 4.97 17.20 6.92
C ASN A 124 5.53 18.23 5.93
N ILE A 125 5.80 17.84 4.69
CA ILE A 125 6.25 18.77 3.64
C ILE A 125 5.14 19.75 3.29
N LEU A 126 3.91 19.28 3.14
CA LEU A 126 2.75 20.11 2.79
C LEU A 126 2.43 21.12 3.89
N VAL A 127 2.45 20.70 5.15
CA VAL A 127 2.26 21.62 6.30
C VAL A 127 3.30 22.74 6.27
N ASN A 128 4.58 22.40 6.15
CA ASN A 128 5.66 23.40 6.07
C ASN A 128 5.51 24.31 4.85
N TYR A 129 5.04 23.79 3.72
CA TYR A 129 4.83 24.55 2.49
C TYR A 129 3.64 25.53 2.66
N SER A 130 2.52 25.06 3.22
CA SER A 130 1.34 25.90 3.46
C SER A 130 1.63 27.05 4.41
N GLU A 131 2.35 26.78 5.50
CA GLU A 131 2.76 27.82 6.45
C GLU A 131 3.63 28.90 5.79
N LYS A 132 4.61 28.51 4.98
CA LYS A 132 5.50 29.44 4.28
C LYS A 132 4.81 30.28 3.20
N ASN A 133 3.76 29.75 2.59
CA ASN A 133 3.09 30.39 1.45
C ASN A 133 1.70 30.94 1.81
N SER A 134 1.33 30.96 3.10
CA SER A 134 0.03 31.45 3.59
C SER A 134 -1.17 30.75 2.90
N ILE A 135 -1.02 29.45 2.60
CA ILE A 135 -2.08 28.62 2.01
C ILE A 135 -2.96 28.13 3.16
N SER A 136 -4.26 28.39 3.11
CA SER A 136 -5.19 28.03 4.17
C SER A 136 -5.75 26.61 4.06
N THR A 137 -5.68 25.99 2.87
CA THR A 137 -6.21 24.63 2.62
C THR A 137 -5.37 23.92 1.57
N ILE A 138 -4.98 22.66 1.83
CA ILE A 138 -4.32 21.74 0.90
C ILE A 138 -5.15 20.46 0.78
#